data_d99ed0a6957030620aedba66dba4a7cf
#
_entry.id   d99ed0a6957030620aedba66dba4a7cf
#
_cell.length_a   1.000
_cell.length_b   1.000
_cell.length_c   1.000
_cell.angle_alpha   90.00
_cell.angle_beta   90.00
_cell.angle_gamma   90.00
#
_symmetry.space_group_name_H-M   'P 1'
#
loop_
_entity.id
_entity.type
_entity.pdbx_description
1 polymer ?
#
loop_
_entity_poly.entity_id
_entity_poly.type
_entity_poly.pdbx_seq_one_letter_code
_entity_poly.pdbx_strand_id
1 'polypeptide(L)'
;AGMKTLICGSIAYDNIMVFNDRFKNHILPEQIHILNVAFLVPELRREYGGCAGNIAYNLMLLDGEPYIMATVGDDAGPYLERLDKLGLARDHVRHVPGSFTAQAFITTDLDDNQITAFHPGAMSFSHLNKVEHAKGAVLGIVAPDGREGMLQHARDFAAAGVPFIFDPGQGLPMFSGDDLNDFLELADYACFNDYEAQLASERTGQSLESLAKKVKALIVTRGGEGSWIFADGQRHEIPCVKADAVVDPTGCGDAYRAGLLYGITRGWNWVDTGRLAAVMGAI
;
A
#
# COMPACT_ATOMS: atom_id res chain seq x y z
N ALA A 1 -16.06 -17.56 8.66
CA ALA A 1 -16.09 -17.96 7.25
C ALA A 1 -16.89 -16.94 6.45
N GLY A 2 -16.58 -16.79 5.15
CA GLY A 2 -17.29 -15.85 4.31
C GLY A 2 -16.80 -14.40 4.37
N MET A 3 -15.63 -14.16 4.93
CA MET A 3 -15.00 -12.82 5.02
C MET A 3 -13.85 -12.64 4.05
N LYS A 4 -13.91 -13.30 2.88
CA LYS A 4 -12.86 -13.19 1.85
C LYS A 4 -12.61 -11.74 1.49
N THR A 5 -11.39 -11.29 1.72
CA THR A 5 -10.95 -9.92 1.46
C THR A 5 -9.92 -9.95 0.34
N LEU A 6 -10.22 -9.29 -0.78
CA LEU A 6 -9.34 -9.27 -1.94
C LEU A 6 -8.42 -8.05 -1.90
N ILE A 7 -7.13 -8.31 -1.81
CA ILE A 7 -6.10 -7.28 -1.69
C ILE A 7 -5.39 -7.15 -3.03
N CYS A 8 -5.74 -6.12 -3.79
CA CYS A 8 -5.11 -5.78 -5.06
C CYS A 8 -3.99 -4.79 -4.80
N GLY A 9 -2.77 -5.17 -5.13
CA GLY A 9 -1.60 -4.35 -4.89
C GLY A 9 -0.32 -5.07 -5.27
N SER A 10 0.80 -4.46 -4.92
CA SER A 10 2.11 -4.98 -5.30
C SER A 10 2.59 -6.11 -4.41
N ILE A 11 3.34 -7.02 -5.02
CA ILE A 11 4.32 -7.89 -4.38
C ILE A 11 5.69 -7.42 -4.85
N ALA A 12 6.62 -7.23 -3.93
CA ALA A 12 7.94 -6.71 -4.25
C ALA A 12 9.01 -7.28 -3.35
N TYR A 13 10.23 -7.32 -3.84
CA TYR A 13 11.42 -7.51 -3.00
C TYR A 13 12.01 -6.16 -2.65
N ASP A 14 12.36 -5.97 -1.40
CA ASP A 14 13.11 -4.81 -0.94
C ASP A 14 14.56 -5.23 -0.70
N ASN A 15 15.46 -4.76 -1.55
CA ASN A 15 16.91 -4.99 -1.43
C ASN A 15 17.48 -3.80 -0.66
N ILE A 16 17.90 -4.05 0.59
CA ILE A 16 18.35 -2.99 1.49
C ILE A 16 19.86 -3.12 1.67
N MET A 17 20.57 -2.04 1.33
CA MET A 17 22.02 -1.97 1.34
C MET A 17 22.44 -0.84 2.27
N VAL A 18 23.50 -1.07 3.02
CA VAL A 18 24.05 -0.09 3.95
C VAL A 18 25.41 0.39 3.44
N PHE A 19 25.52 1.69 3.22
CA PHE A 19 26.75 2.37 2.89
C PHE A 19 27.33 2.96 4.18
N ASN A 20 28.52 2.51 4.58
CA ASN A 20 29.15 2.91 5.85
C ASN A 20 29.88 4.25 5.77
N ASP A 21 29.36 5.19 5.03
CA ASP A 21 29.84 6.55 4.91
C ASP A 21 28.65 7.48 4.63
N ARG A 22 28.93 8.69 4.25
CA ARG A 22 27.91 9.69 3.91
C ARG A 22 27.94 9.99 2.43
N PHE A 23 26.77 10.03 1.80
CA PHE A 23 26.67 10.37 0.36
C PHE A 23 27.30 11.72 0.06
N LYS A 24 27.15 12.70 0.97
CA LYS A 24 27.71 14.03 0.80
C LYS A 24 29.23 14.05 0.65
N ASN A 25 29.93 13.01 1.12
CA ASN A 25 31.38 12.89 0.98
C ASN A 25 31.81 12.36 -0.39
N HIS A 26 30.85 11.84 -1.20
CA HIS A 26 31.11 11.20 -2.49
C HIS A 26 30.39 11.88 -3.65
N ILE A 27 29.37 12.68 -3.37
CA ILE A 27 28.58 13.40 -4.37
C ILE A 27 28.77 14.88 -4.15
N LEU A 28 29.48 15.54 -5.11
CA LEU A 28 29.75 16.98 -5.07
C LEU A 28 28.65 17.71 -5.84
N PRO A 29 27.91 18.67 -5.20
CA PRO A 29 26.82 19.38 -5.85
C PRO A 29 27.23 20.11 -7.13
N GLU A 30 28.44 20.65 -7.18
CA GLU A 30 28.95 21.37 -8.34
C GLU A 30 29.28 20.46 -9.53
N GLN A 31 29.38 19.15 -9.33
CA GLN A 31 29.67 18.15 -10.35
C GLN A 31 28.48 17.23 -10.67
N ILE A 32 27.29 17.57 -10.18
CA ILE A 32 26.14 16.71 -10.30
C ILE A 32 25.67 16.49 -11.75
N HIS A 33 26.05 17.38 -12.68
CA HIS A 33 25.73 17.29 -14.10
C HIS A 33 26.50 16.15 -14.79
N ILE A 34 27.61 15.68 -14.21
CA ILE A 34 28.37 14.51 -14.68
C ILE A 34 28.64 13.66 -13.44
N LEU A 35 27.73 12.75 -13.14
CA LEU A 35 27.81 11.95 -11.95
C LEU A 35 28.20 10.51 -12.30
N ASN A 36 29.35 10.08 -11.77
CA ASN A 36 29.80 8.69 -11.86
C ASN A 36 30.32 8.30 -10.47
N VAL A 37 29.44 7.67 -9.66
CA VAL A 37 29.72 7.33 -8.29
C VAL A 37 29.50 5.85 -8.06
N ALA A 38 30.45 5.19 -7.39
CA ALA A 38 30.33 3.81 -6.96
C ALA A 38 30.35 3.75 -5.43
N PHE A 39 29.40 3.07 -4.84
CA PHE A 39 29.34 2.86 -3.41
C PHE A 39 29.62 1.40 -3.08
N LEU A 40 30.55 1.17 -2.13
CA LEU A 40 30.72 -0.16 -1.56
C LEU A 40 29.70 -0.33 -0.43
N VAL A 41 28.85 -1.33 -0.56
CA VAL A 41 27.80 -1.63 0.42
C VAL A 41 28.07 -3.01 1.01
N PRO A 42 28.72 -3.08 2.19
CA PRO A 42 29.12 -4.37 2.77
C PRO A 42 27.95 -5.20 3.29
N GLU A 43 26.80 -4.56 3.53
CA GLU A 43 25.60 -5.24 4.00
C GLU A 43 24.51 -5.20 2.94
N LEU A 44 23.95 -6.35 2.66
CA LEU A 44 22.82 -6.53 1.75
C LEU A 44 21.83 -7.48 2.40
N ARG A 45 20.58 -7.04 2.55
CA ARG A 45 19.51 -7.94 2.93
C ARG A 45 18.33 -7.78 1.97
N ARG A 46 17.62 -8.86 1.75
CA ARG A 46 16.40 -8.85 0.95
C ARG A 46 15.21 -9.11 1.86
N GLU A 47 14.23 -8.26 1.78
CA GLU A 47 12.97 -8.39 2.51
C GLU A 47 11.81 -8.63 1.55
N TYR A 48 10.82 -9.36 2.03
CA TYR A 48 9.59 -9.62 1.29
C TYR A 48 8.63 -8.46 1.54
N GLY A 49 8.38 -7.67 0.51
CA GLY A 49 7.62 -6.43 0.62
C GLY A 49 6.48 -6.36 -0.38
N GLY A 50 6.11 -5.14 -0.70
CA GLY A 50 4.96 -4.82 -1.51
C GLY A 50 3.72 -4.63 -0.65
N CYS A 51 2.86 -3.69 -1.07
CA CYS A 51 1.69 -3.31 -0.27
C CYS A 51 0.74 -4.48 -0.05
N ALA A 52 0.45 -5.25 -1.11
CA ALA A 52 -0.49 -6.37 -0.99
C ALA A 52 0.05 -7.47 -0.08
N GLY A 53 1.32 -7.80 -0.19
CA GLY A 53 1.94 -8.80 0.69
C GLY A 53 1.89 -8.39 2.15
N ASN A 54 2.23 -7.15 2.45
CA ASN A 54 2.24 -6.63 3.82
C ASN A 54 0.84 -6.53 4.42
N ILE A 55 -0.12 -6.04 3.65
CA ILE A 55 -1.52 -5.95 4.11
C ILE A 55 -2.07 -7.35 4.41
N ALA A 56 -1.85 -8.29 3.50
CA ALA A 56 -2.33 -9.67 3.65
C ALA A 56 -1.72 -10.34 4.88
N TYR A 57 -0.42 -10.19 5.09
CA TYR A 57 0.26 -10.73 6.26
C TYR A 57 -0.36 -10.20 7.56
N ASN A 58 -0.58 -8.91 7.67
CA ASN A 58 -1.15 -8.30 8.86
C ASN A 58 -2.62 -8.69 9.06
N LEU A 59 -3.39 -8.82 7.98
CA LEU A 59 -4.77 -9.27 8.07
C LEU A 59 -4.85 -10.72 8.54
N MET A 60 -3.91 -11.56 8.08
CA MET A 60 -3.78 -12.94 8.55
C MET A 60 -3.52 -12.99 10.07
N LEU A 61 -2.67 -12.11 10.58
CA LEU A 61 -2.39 -12.04 12.03
C LEU A 61 -3.64 -11.71 12.86
N LEU A 62 -4.63 -11.06 12.26
CA LEU A 62 -5.92 -10.76 12.87
C LEU A 62 -6.96 -11.86 12.67
N ASP A 63 -6.59 -13.00 12.12
CA ASP A 63 -7.49 -14.08 11.71
C ASP A 63 -8.51 -13.68 10.63
N GLY A 64 -8.15 -12.70 9.80
CA GLY A 64 -8.90 -12.38 8.60
C GLY A 64 -8.71 -13.41 7.49
N GLU A 65 -9.37 -13.20 6.36
CA GLU A 65 -9.29 -14.10 5.19
C GLU A 65 -8.69 -13.33 3.98
N PRO A 66 -7.39 -13.04 3.99
CA PRO A 66 -6.77 -12.28 2.89
C PRO A 66 -6.52 -13.15 1.67
N TYR A 67 -6.83 -12.61 0.50
CA TYR A 67 -6.45 -13.17 -0.81
C TYR A 67 -5.72 -12.09 -1.59
N ILE A 68 -4.48 -12.37 -1.95
CA ILE A 68 -3.64 -11.42 -2.68
C ILE A 68 -3.94 -11.51 -4.17
N MET A 69 -4.27 -10.38 -4.80
CA MET A 69 -4.31 -10.26 -6.26
C MET A 69 -3.14 -9.38 -6.68
N ALA A 70 -2.13 -10.01 -7.26
CA ALA A 70 -0.87 -9.36 -7.62
C ALA A 70 -0.24 -10.07 -8.80
N THR A 71 0.80 -9.47 -9.36
CA THR A 71 1.61 -10.04 -10.43
C THR A 71 3.06 -10.17 -9.97
N VAL A 72 3.68 -11.28 -10.38
CA VAL A 72 5.07 -11.62 -10.04
C VAL A 72 5.79 -12.07 -11.31
N GLY A 73 7.12 -12.01 -11.27
CA GLY A 73 7.97 -12.42 -12.38
C GLY A 73 8.60 -13.79 -12.20
N ASP A 74 9.59 -14.08 -13.06
CA ASP A 74 10.29 -15.37 -13.08
C ASP A 74 11.10 -15.64 -11.80
N ASP A 75 11.42 -14.62 -11.04
CA ASP A 75 12.19 -14.67 -9.80
C ASP A 75 11.34 -14.82 -8.54
N ALA A 76 10.06 -15.11 -8.67
CA ALA A 76 9.11 -15.09 -7.56
C ALA A 76 9.19 -16.31 -6.64
N GLY A 77 9.96 -17.35 -7.00
CA GLY A 77 10.01 -18.60 -6.22
C GLY A 77 10.14 -18.42 -4.71
N PRO A 78 11.14 -17.67 -4.21
CA PRO A 78 11.28 -17.45 -2.77
C PRO A 78 10.08 -16.78 -2.12
N TYR A 79 9.47 -15.82 -2.80
CA TYR A 79 8.29 -15.12 -2.29
C TYR A 79 7.07 -16.04 -2.21
N LEU A 80 6.84 -16.81 -3.26
CA LEU A 80 5.72 -17.78 -3.29
C LEU A 80 5.89 -18.84 -2.21
N GLU A 81 7.12 -19.32 -1.99
CA GLU A 81 7.43 -20.24 -0.91
C GLU A 81 7.12 -19.65 0.46
N ARG A 82 7.44 -18.37 0.66
CA ARG A 82 7.09 -17.66 1.89
C ARG A 82 5.57 -17.58 2.09
N LEU A 83 4.82 -17.28 1.05
CA LEU A 83 3.35 -17.25 1.14
C LEU A 83 2.81 -18.61 1.56
N ASP A 84 3.32 -19.70 0.98
CA ASP A 84 2.91 -21.05 1.32
C ASP A 84 3.22 -21.38 2.78
N LYS A 85 4.40 -21.03 3.28
CA LYS A 85 4.79 -21.22 4.68
C LYS A 85 3.92 -20.45 5.65
N LEU A 86 3.48 -19.26 5.26
CA LEU A 86 2.59 -18.42 6.08
C LEU A 86 1.13 -18.87 6.00
N GLY A 87 0.79 -19.76 5.07
CA GLY A 87 -0.59 -20.16 4.83
C GLY A 87 -1.42 -19.10 4.09
N LEU A 88 -0.76 -18.18 3.40
CA LEU A 88 -1.43 -17.17 2.58
C LEU A 88 -1.76 -17.74 1.21
N ALA A 89 -3.03 -17.63 0.80
CA ALA A 89 -3.48 -18.10 -0.49
C ALA A 89 -2.84 -17.29 -1.63
N ARG A 90 -2.45 -17.99 -2.68
CA ARG A 90 -1.88 -17.38 -3.88
C ARG A 90 -2.68 -17.68 -5.14
N ASP A 91 -3.95 -18.01 -4.99
CA ASP A 91 -4.87 -18.32 -6.07
C ASP A 91 -4.95 -17.21 -7.12
N HIS A 92 -4.75 -15.95 -6.69
CA HIS A 92 -4.85 -14.75 -7.53
C HIS A 92 -3.52 -14.05 -7.72
N VAL A 93 -2.41 -14.73 -7.41
CA VAL A 93 -1.06 -14.24 -7.72
C VAL A 93 -0.66 -14.79 -9.08
N ARG A 94 -0.52 -13.90 -10.05
CA ARG A 94 -0.25 -14.27 -11.43
C ARG A 94 1.23 -14.15 -11.74
N HIS A 95 1.79 -15.20 -12.36
CA HIS A 95 3.13 -15.15 -12.93
C HIS A 95 3.07 -14.53 -14.33
N VAL A 96 3.90 -13.52 -14.57
CA VAL A 96 4.06 -12.88 -15.87
C VAL A 96 5.42 -13.31 -16.45
N PRO A 97 5.44 -14.24 -17.41
CA PRO A 97 6.71 -14.75 -17.97
C PRO A 97 7.56 -13.65 -18.60
N GLY A 98 8.87 -13.78 -18.44
CA GLY A 98 9.84 -12.85 -19.01
C GLY A 98 9.98 -11.54 -18.24
N SER A 99 9.39 -11.44 -17.05
CA SER A 99 9.49 -10.27 -16.19
C SER A 99 10.21 -10.60 -14.88
N PHE A 100 10.71 -9.57 -14.21
CA PHE A 100 11.10 -9.65 -12.81
C PHE A 100 9.93 -9.27 -11.94
N THR A 101 9.88 -9.81 -10.72
CA THR A 101 8.99 -9.26 -9.67
C THR A 101 9.44 -7.83 -9.36
N ALA A 102 8.52 -6.97 -8.95
CA ALA A 102 8.84 -5.62 -8.55
C ALA A 102 9.97 -5.62 -7.50
N GLN A 103 10.90 -4.70 -7.61
CA GLN A 103 12.07 -4.62 -6.73
C GLN A 103 12.41 -3.19 -6.39
N ALA A 104 12.62 -2.92 -5.12
CA ALA A 104 13.22 -1.70 -4.65
C ALA A 104 14.69 -1.97 -4.29
N PHE A 105 15.57 -1.07 -4.70
CA PHE A 105 16.99 -1.09 -4.36
C PHE A 105 17.25 0.14 -3.50
N ILE A 106 17.42 -0.05 -2.21
CA ILE A 106 17.48 1.03 -1.23
C ILE A 106 18.86 1.04 -0.61
N THR A 107 19.59 2.14 -0.79
CA THR A 107 20.88 2.34 -0.16
C THR A 107 20.76 3.45 0.88
N THR A 108 21.14 3.15 2.11
CA THR A 108 21.08 4.06 3.26
C THR A 108 22.50 4.41 3.71
N ASP A 109 22.76 5.68 4.00
CA ASP A 109 24.07 6.15 4.52
C ASP A 109 24.04 6.39 6.04
N LEU A 110 25.15 6.87 6.59
CA LEU A 110 25.30 7.14 8.03
C LEU A 110 24.40 8.29 8.53
N ASP A 111 23.93 9.16 7.66
CA ASP A 111 23.03 10.26 8.00
C ASP A 111 21.55 9.89 7.77
N ASP A 112 21.25 8.59 7.60
CA ASP A 112 19.93 8.07 7.28
C ASP A 112 19.33 8.61 5.98
N ASN A 113 20.16 9.15 5.09
CA ASN A 113 19.74 9.48 3.73
C ASN A 113 19.60 8.21 2.91
N GLN A 114 18.63 8.20 2.01
CA GLN A 114 18.35 7.05 1.16
C GLN A 114 18.41 7.44 -0.31
N ILE A 115 19.03 6.56 -1.09
CA ILE A 115 18.91 6.57 -2.54
C ILE A 115 18.15 5.31 -2.92
N THR A 116 17.00 5.47 -3.58
CA THR A 116 16.13 4.35 -3.94
C THR A 116 15.96 4.30 -5.45
N ALA A 117 16.20 3.13 -6.03
CA ALA A 117 15.81 2.81 -7.38
C ALA A 117 14.70 1.77 -7.33
N PHE A 118 13.62 1.98 -8.08
CA PHE A 118 12.49 1.07 -8.10
C PHE A 118 12.25 0.54 -9.51
N HIS A 119 12.26 -0.80 -9.64
CA HIS A 119 11.91 -1.49 -10.87
C HIS A 119 10.52 -2.11 -10.73
N PRO A 120 9.51 -1.62 -11.45
CA PRO A 120 8.14 -2.14 -11.29
C PRO A 120 7.96 -3.57 -11.81
N GLY A 121 8.67 -3.97 -12.86
CA GLY A 121 8.61 -5.33 -13.38
C GLY A 121 7.18 -5.79 -13.66
N ALA A 122 6.84 -6.96 -13.14
CA ALA A 122 5.53 -7.59 -13.32
C ALA A 122 4.37 -6.73 -12.81
N MET A 123 4.62 -5.80 -11.88
CA MET A 123 3.60 -4.87 -11.37
C MET A 123 2.96 -4.06 -12.50
N SER A 124 3.70 -3.76 -13.56
CA SER A 124 3.19 -3.05 -14.74
C SER A 124 2.12 -3.83 -15.50
N PHE A 125 1.96 -5.12 -15.22
CA PHE A 125 0.99 -6.01 -15.87
C PHE A 125 -0.16 -6.40 -14.93
N SER A 126 -0.35 -5.70 -13.84
CA SER A 126 -1.39 -6.00 -12.84
C SER A 126 -2.80 -5.99 -13.44
N HIS A 127 -3.01 -5.25 -14.51
CA HIS A 127 -4.28 -5.19 -15.24
C HIS A 127 -4.68 -6.53 -15.89
N LEU A 128 -3.75 -7.48 -16.01
CA LEU A 128 -4.07 -8.83 -16.50
C LEU A 128 -4.93 -9.61 -15.51
N ASN A 129 -4.85 -9.28 -14.23
CA ASN A 129 -5.73 -9.86 -13.21
C ASN A 129 -7.09 -9.17 -13.24
N LYS A 130 -8.14 -9.99 -13.13
CA LYS A 130 -9.52 -9.53 -13.14
C LYS A 130 -10.19 -9.88 -11.81
N VAL A 131 -10.79 -8.88 -11.17
CA VAL A 131 -11.50 -9.07 -9.90
C VAL A 131 -12.62 -10.11 -10.03
N GLU A 132 -13.27 -10.19 -11.18
CA GLU A 132 -14.33 -11.18 -11.43
C GLU A 132 -13.88 -12.63 -11.27
N HIS A 133 -12.58 -12.91 -11.40
CA HIS A 133 -12.04 -14.24 -11.18
C HIS A 133 -11.94 -14.60 -9.67
N ALA A 134 -12.01 -13.62 -8.79
CA ALA A 134 -11.92 -13.81 -7.34
C ALA A 134 -13.32 -13.81 -6.72
N LYS A 135 -14.05 -14.87 -6.97
CA LYS A 135 -15.45 -15.00 -6.51
C LYS A 135 -15.54 -15.10 -4.98
N GLY A 136 -16.59 -14.54 -4.43
CA GLY A 136 -16.87 -14.60 -3.00
C GLY A 136 -16.21 -13.51 -2.17
N ALA A 137 -15.50 -12.57 -2.76
CA ALA A 137 -14.95 -11.45 -2.03
C ALA A 137 -16.08 -10.55 -1.48
N VAL A 138 -15.99 -10.21 -0.20
CA VAL A 138 -16.96 -9.33 0.48
C VAL A 138 -16.44 -7.91 0.64
N LEU A 139 -15.14 -7.73 0.53
CA LEU A 139 -14.46 -6.44 0.61
C LEU A 139 -13.18 -6.51 -0.21
N GLY A 140 -12.80 -5.40 -0.79
CA GLY A 140 -11.54 -5.26 -1.50
C GLY A 140 -10.77 -4.03 -1.09
N ILE A 141 -9.53 -3.97 -1.57
CA ILE A 141 -8.68 -2.78 -1.49
C ILE A 141 -7.91 -2.65 -2.79
N VAL A 142 -7.85 -1.44 -3.31
CA VAL A 142 -6.99 -1.06 -4.44
C VAL A 142 -5.82 -0.28 -3.85
N ALA A 143 -4.75 -1.00 -3.55
CA ALA A 143 -3.51 -0.48 -2.99
C ALA A 143 -2.52 -0.13 -4.13
N PRO A 144 -1.38 0.50 -3.83
CA PRO A 144 -0.39 0.84 -4.85
C PRO A 144 -0.01 -0.33 -5.74
N ASP A 145 -0.07 -0.11 -7.04
CA ASP A 145 0.10 -1.14 -8.07
C ASP A 145 0.39 -0.45 -9.42
N GLY A 146 0.43 -1.20 -10.49
CA GLY A 146 0.46 -0.62 -11.83
C GLY A 146 -0.76 0.27 -12.07
N ARG A 147 -0.53 1.41 -12.75
CA ARG A 147 -1.56 2.42 -12.98
C ARG A 147 -2.83 1.84 -13.63
N GLU A 148 -2.68 1.10 -14.71
CA GLU A 148 -3.80 0.50 -15.42
C GLU A 148 -4.55 -0.53 -14.57
N GLY A 149 -3.80 -1.32 -13.80
CA GLY A 149 -4.39 -2.30 -12.88
C GLY A 149 -5.23 -1.64 -11.81
N MET A 150 -4.74 -0.56 -11.23
CA MET A 150 -5.50 0.17 -10.21
C MET A 150 -6.82 0.70 -10.77
N LEU A 151 -6.79 1.34 -11.93
CA LEU A 151 -7.99 1.86 -12.59
C LEU A 151 -8.97 0.73 -12.92
N GLN A 152 -8.46 -0.38 -13.45
CA GLN A 152 -9.32 -1.49 -13.84
C GLN A 152 -9.90 -2.22 -12.63
N HIS A 153 -9.10 -2.51 -11.62
CA HIS A 153 -9.58 -3.20 -10.42
C HIS A 153 -10.66 -2.40 -9.72
N ALA A 154 -10.54 -1.07 -9.67
CA ALA A 154 -11.58 -0.20 -9.11
C ALA A 154 -12.91 -0.34 -9.87
N ARG A 155 -12.86 -0.31 -11.19
CA ARG A 155 -14.05 -0.50 -12.03
C ARG A 155 -14.65 -1.89 -11.86
N ASP A 156 -13.79 -2.89 -11.78
CA ASP A 156 -14.22 -4.29 -11.62
C ASP A 156 -14.90 -4.53 -10.28
N PHE A 157 -14.38 -3.98 -9.19
CA PHE A 157 -15.02 -4.05 -7.87
C PHE A 157 -16.41 -3.42 -7.91
N ALA A 158 -16.52 -2.22 -8.49
CA ALA A 158 -17.81 -1.55 -8.61
C ALA A 158 -18.81 -2.35 -9.46
N ALA A 159 -18.36 -2.90 -10.58
CA ALA A 159 -19.19 -3.72 -11.45
C ALA A 159 -19.65 -5.02 -10.76
N ALA A 160 -18.82 -5.61 -9.91
CA ALA A 160 -19.13 -6.82 -9.17
C ALA A 160 -19.98 -6.54 -7.91
N GLY A 161 -20.20 -5.29 -7.56
CA GLY A 161 -20.91 -4.93 -6.33
C GLY A 161 -20.13 -5.21 -5.06
N VAL A 162 -18.81 -5.28 -5.15
CA VAL A 162 -17.90 -5.52 -4.01
C VAL A 162 -17.39 -4.18 -3.51
N PRO A 163 -17.69 -3.80 -2.26
CA PRO A 163 -17.15 -2.56 -1.70
C PRO A 163 -15.64 -2.65 -1.57
N PHE A 164 -14.96 -1.51 -1.76
CA PHE A 164 -13.51 -1.50 -1.66
C PHE A 164 -12.98 -0.18 -1.11
N ILE A 165 -11.76 -0.26 -0.57
CA ILE A 165 -10.98 0.91 -0.15
C ILE A 165 -10.09 1.34 -1.31
N PHE A 166 -10.16 2.60 -1.69
CA PHE A 166 -9.18 3.21 -2.56
C PHE A 166 -8.00 3.71 -1.72
N ASP A 167 -6.85 3.09 -1.92
CA ASP A 167 -5.61 3.38 -1.17
C ASP A 167 -4.45 3.58 -2.15
N PRO A 168 -4.36 4.76 -2.76
CA PRO A 168 -3.35 5.00 -3.80
C PRO A 168 -1.93 5.07 -3.25
N GLY A 169 -1.76 5.41 -1.98
CA GLY A 169 -0.46 5.54 -1.36
C GLY A 169 0.47 6.44 -2.17
N GLN A 170 1.72 6.05 -2.27
CA GLN A 170 2.72 6.76 -3.06
C GLN A 170 2.46 6.71 -4.57
N GLY A 171 1.49 5.94 -5.03
CA GLY A 171 1.05 5.94 -6.42
C GLY A 171 0.11 7.10 -6.78
N LEU A 172 -0.36 7.87 -5.80
CA LEU A 172 -1.32 8.96 -6.05
C LEU A 172 -0.83 9.96 -7.11
N PRO A 173 0.46 10.35 -7.16
CA PRO A 173 0.94 11.26 -8.18
C PRO A 173 0.76 10.79 -9.63
N MET A 174 0.54 9.50 -9.88
CA MET A 174 0.26 8.96 -11.22
C MET A 174 -1.10 9.40 -11.78
N PHE A 175 -2.00 9.89 -10.94
CA PHE A 175 -3.39 10.15 -11.28
C PHE A 175 -3.69 11.63 -11.40
N SER A 176 -4.50 11.98 -12.41
CA SER A 176 -5.05 13.31 -12.58
C SER A 176 -6.20 13.57 -11.60
N GLY A 177 -6.64 14.83 -11.50
CA GLY A 177 -7.84 15.16 -10.74
C GLY A 177 -9.08 14.39 -11.21
N ASP A 178 -9.23 14.21 -12.52
CA ASP A 178 -10.33 13.45 -13.09
C ASP A 178 -10.25 11.96 -12.71
N ASP A 179 -9.06 11.36 -12.78
CA ASP A 179 -8.83 10.00 -12.33
C ASP A 179 -9.23 9.83 -10.86
N LEU A 180 -8.81 10.76 -10.00
CA LEU A 180 -9.10 10.70 -8.57
C LEU A 180 -10.60 10.83 -8.30
N ASN A 181 -11.30 11.70 -9.03
CA ASN A 181 -12.75 11.79 -8.94
C ASN A 181 -13.42 10.47 -9.33
N ASP A 182 -12.96 9.84 -10.41
CA ASP A 182 -13.49 8.55 -10.85
C ASP A 182 -13.29 7.47 -9.77
N PHE A 183 -12.10 7.38 -9.18
CA PHE A 183 -11.86 6.43 -8.09
C PHE A 183 -12.79 6.66 -6.91
N LEU A 184 -12.96 7.92 -6.49
CA LEU A 184 -13.79 8.25 -5.33
C LEU A 184 -15.28 8.01 -5.59
N GLU A 185 -15.71 8.09 -6.84
CA GLU A 185 -17.09 7.74 -7.20
C GLU A 185 -17.32 6.22 -7.18
N LEU A 186 -16.31 5.44 -7.56
CA LEU A 186 -16.39 3.98 -7.57
C LEU A 186 -16.21 3.37 -6.19
N ALA A 187 -15.33 3.95 -5.36
CA ALA A 187 -14.95 3.41 -4.07
C ALA A 187 -16.01 3.64 -2.99
N ASP A 188 -16.11 2.71 -2.05
CA ASP A 188 -16.91 2.89 -0.84
C ASP A 188 -16.11 3.62 0.24
N TYR A 189 -14.80 3.40 0.27
CA TYR A 189 -13.90 3.97 1.26
C TYR A 189 -12.63 4.47 0.58
N ALA A 190 -12.00 5.48 1.18
CA ALA A 190 -10.68 5.93 0.74
C ALA A 190 -9.75 6.15 1.93
N CYS A 191 -8.47 5.89 1.73
CA CYS A 191 -7.45 6.07 2.76
C CYS A 191 -6.26 6.83 2.17
N PHE A 192 -5.93 7.96 2.76
CA PHE A 192 -4.80 8.81 2.39
C PHE A 192 -3.98 9.14 3.63
N ASN A 193 -2.69 9.38 3.48
CA ASN A 193 -1.98 10.13 4.50
C ASN A 193 -2.23 11.64 4.30
N ASP A 194 -1.73 12.49 5.21
CA ASP A 194 -1.94 13.92 5.16
C ASP A 194 -1.38 14.58 3.89
N TYR A 195 -0.21 14.14 3.43
CA TYR A 195 0.38 14.62 2.18
C TYR A 195 -0.47 14.21 0.97
N GLU A 196 -0.89 12.95 0.91
CA GLU A 196 -1.75 12.44 -0.16
C GLU A 196 -3.11 13.14 -0.17
N ALA A 197 -3.69 13.39 1.00
CA ALA A 197 -4.94 14.12 1.13
C ALA A 197 -4.81 15.55 0.57
N GLN A 198 -3.73 16.23 0.89
CA GLN A 198 -3.46 17.56 0.35
C GLN A 198 -3.31 17.53 -1.17
N LEU A 199 -2.54 16.59 -1.69
CA LEU A 199 -2.34 16.46 -3.13
C LEU A 199 -3.65 16.14 -3.87
N ALA A 200 -4.47 15.25 -3.31
CA ALA A 200 -5.78 14.93 -3.86
C ALA A 200 -6.69 16.17 -3.89
N SER A 201 -6.69 16.95 -2.82
CA SER A 201 -7.44 18.21 -2.74
C SER A 201 -6.98 19.21 -3.81
N GLU A 202 -5.68 19.37 -3.98
CA GLU A 202 -5.12 20.27 -4.99
C GLU A 202 -5.48 19.82 -6.41
N ARG A 203 -5.31 18.54 -6.73
CA ARG A 203 -5.57 18.02 -8.07
C ARG A 203 -7.03 18.03 -8.48
N THR A 204 -7.93 17.79 -7.53
CA THR A 204 -9.37 17.80 -7.78
C THR A 204 -9.99 19.19 -7.65
N GLY A 205 -9.28 20.13 -7.05
CA GLY A 205 -9.81 21.48 -6.75
C GLY A 205 -10.92 21.44 -5.69
N GLN A 206 -10.96 20.42 -4.86
CA GLN A 206 -12.01 20.22 -3.85
C GLN A 206 -11.42 20.15 -2.46
N SER A 207 -12.18 20.61 -1.46
CA SER A 207 -11.81 20.46 -0.06
C SER A 207 -11.84 19.00 0.36
N LEU A 208 -11.14 18.69 1.43
CA LEU A 208 -11.12 17.35 2.00
C LEU A 208 -12.53 16.90 2.40
N GLU A 209 -13.32 17.81 2.98
CA GLU A 209 -14.71 17.56 3.36
C GLU A 209 -15.58 17.25 2.14
N SER A 210 -15.34 17.93 1.02
CA SER A 210 -16.05 17.66 -0.23
C SER A 210 -15.70 16.29 -0.79
N LEU A 211 -14.42 15.92 -0.77
CA LEU A 211 -13.97 14.58 -1.19
C LEU A 211 -14.58 13.49 -0.30
N ALA A 212 -14.64 13.74 1.00
CA ALA A 212 -15.20 12.79 1.96
C ALA A 212 -16.68 12.45 1.68
N LYS A 213 -17.44 13.38 1.12
CA LYS A 213 -18.84 13.16 0.78
C LYS A 213 -19.04 12.16 -0.37
N LYS A 214 -18.01 11.90 -1.16
CA LYS A 214 -18.07 10.97 -2.29
C LYS A 214 -18.01 9.51 -1.86
N VAL A 215 -17.54 9.24 -0.65
CA VAL A 215 -17.33 7.89 -0.11
C VAL A 215 -18.08 7.74 1.23
N LYS A 216 -18.26 6.51 1.66
CA LYS A 216 -18.88 6.23 2.98
C LYS A 216 -17.96 6.64 4.12
N ALA A 217 -16.66 6.46 3.93
CA ALA A 217 -15.68 6.93 4.88
C ALA A 217 -14.39 7.31 4.17
N LEU A 218 -13.82 8.45 4.58
CA LEU A 218 -12.49 8.88 4.17
C LEU A 218 -11.59 8.87 5.40
N ILE A 219 -10.54 8.08 5.33
CA ILE A 219 -9.55 7.92 6.41
C ILE A 219 -8.32 8.75 6.02
N VAL A 220 -7.88 9.62 6.93
CA VAL A 220 -6.66 10.41 6.73
C VAL A 220 -5.70 10.12 7.89
N THR A 221 -4.59 9.45 7.58
CA THR A 221 -3.55 9.18 8.57
C THR A 221 -2.62 10.37 8.69
N ARG A 222 -2.21 10.71 9.92
CA ARG A 222 -1.46 11.92 10.23
C ARG A 222 -0.22 11.64 11.09
N GLY A 223 0.37 10.46 10.92
CA GLY A 223 1.55 10.05 11.68
C GLY A 223 1.33 10.11 13.17
N GLY A 224 2.24 10.76 13.90
CA GLY A 224 2.15 10.90 15.35
C GLY A 224 0.93 11.68 15.85
N GLU A 225 0.23 12.39 14.98
CA GLU A 225 -1.00 13.14 15.32
C GLU A 225 -2.27 12.29 15.22
N GLY A 226 -2.13 10.99 14.96
CA GLY A 226 -3.27 10.09 14.84
C GLY A 226 -3.91 10.09 13.46
N SER A 227 -5.20 9.86 13.40
CA SER A 227 -5.93 9.87 12.15
C SER A 227 -7.32 10.48 12.29
N TRP A 228 -7.87 10.90 11.15
CA TRP A 228 -9.25 11.33 11.03
C TRP A 228 -10.03 10.32 10.21
N ILE A 229 -11.27 10.07 10.61
CA ILE A 229 -12.21 9.28 9.82
C ILE A 229 -13.45 10.15 9.58
N PHE A 230 -13.65 10.57 8.34
CA PHE A 230 -14.83 11.31 7.91
C PHE A 230 -15.90 10.30 7.50
N ALA A 231 -16.93 10.18 8.29
CA ALA A 231 -18.05 9.28 8.04
C ALA A 231 -19.31 9.82 8.68
N ASP A 232 -20.47 9.57 8.08
CA ASP A 232 -21.78 9.94 8.64
C ASP A 232 -21.89 11.44 8.95
N GLY A 233 -21.24 12.28 8.15
CA GLY A 233 -21.23 13.73 8.33
C GLY A 233 -20.41 14.22 9.52
N GLN A 234 -19.58 13.35 10.08
CA GLN A 234 -18.73 13.65 11.25
C GLN A 234 -17.27 13.39 10.92
N ARG A 235 -16.38 14.00 11.70
CA ARG A 235 -14.97 13.70 11.69
C ARG A 235 -14.61 13.04 13.02
N HIS A 236 -14.35 11.74 12.99
CA HIS A 236 -13.87 11.00 14.14
C HIS A 236 -12.36 11.19 14.26
N GLU A 237 -11.89 11.59 15.42
CA GLU A 237 -10.46 11.73 15.70
C GLU A 237 -9.98 10.48 16.44
N ILE A 238 -8.98 9.81 15.85
CA ILE A 238 -8.41 8.58 16.40
C ILE A 238 -6.99 8.88 16.88
N PRO A 239 -6.68 8.71 18.17
CA PRO A 239 -5.34 8.96 18.67
C PRO A 239 -4.32 8.01 18.07
N CYS A 240 -3.09 8.51 17.89
CA CYS A 240 -1.96 7.66 17.54
C CYS A 240 -1.64 6.74 18.70
N VAL A 241 -1.35 5.49 18.40
CA VAL A 241 -0.85 4.52 19.37
C VAL A 241 0.67 4.42 19.18
N LYS A 242 1.42 4.64 20.26
CA LYS A 242 2.87 4.51 20.24
C LYS A 242 3.27 3.08 20.52
N ALA A 243 4.26 2.58 19.80
CA ALA A 243 4.83 1.26 20.07
C ALA A 243 5.66 1.31 21.38
N ASP A 244 5.58 0.22 22.15
CA ASP A 244 6.35 0.09 23.40
C ASP A 244 7.86 -0.08 23.17
N ALA A 245 8.24 -0.45 21.94
CA ALA A 245 9.63 -0.64 21.54
C ALA A 245 9.90 0.07 20.22
N VAL A 246 11.19 0.32 19.94
CA VAL A 246 11.60 0.84 18.64
C VAL A 246 11.27 -0.21 17.58
N VAL A 247 10.36 0.14 16.66
CA VAL A 247 9.97 -0.71 15.54
C VAL A 247 10.32 -0.02 14.23
N ASP A 248 10.57 -0.84 13.21
CA ASP A 248 10.77 -0.35 11.87
C ASP A 248 9.46 0.28 11.39
N PRO A 249 9.46 1.57 10.98
CA PRO A 249 8.26 2.23 10.47
C PRO A 249 7.78 1.66 9.14
N THR A 250 8.62 0.89 8.45
CA THR A 250 8.29 0.24 7.18
C THR A 250 7.12 -0.73 7.39
N GLY A 251 6.06 -0.54 6.60
CA GLY A 251 4.88 -1.39 6.68
C GLY A 251 3.86 -0.99 7.74
N CYS A 252 4.12 0.05 8.55
CA CYS A 252 3.12 0.54 9.53
C CYS A 252 1.82 0.97 8.85
N GLY A 253 1.92 1.62 7.70
CA GLY A 253 0.76 2.00 6.91
C GLY A 253 -0.02 0.80 6.40
N ASP A 254 0.68 -0.22 5.94
CA ASP A 254 0.05 -1.47 5.46
C ASP A 254 -0.63 -2.21 6.62
N ALA A 255 -0.01 -2.25 7.79
CA ALA A 255 -0.61 -2.82 8.98
C ALA A 255 -1.87 -2.06 9.42
N TYR A 256 -1.85 -0.74 9.32
CA TYR A 256 -3.01 0.11 9.56
C TYR A 256 -4.17 -0.27 8.64
N ARG A 257 -3.90 -0.46 7.33
CA ARG A 257 -4.92 -0.86 6.34
C ARG A 257 -5.51 -2.22 6.67
N ALA A 258 -4.71 -3.16 7.15
CA ALA A 258 -5.21 -4.46 7.60
C ALA A 258 -6.23 -4.31 8.75
N GLY A 259 -5.97 -3.42 9.68
CA GLY A 259 -6.91 -3.10 10.76
C GLY A 259 -8.23 -2.53 10.24
N LEU A 260 -8.17 -1.64 9.25
CA LEU A 260 -9.37 -1.10 8.59
C LEU A 260 -10.19 -2.22 7.94
N LEU A 261 -9.54 -3.06 7.16
CA LEU A 261 -10.20 -4.17 6.47
C LEU A 261 -10.88 -5.11 7.47
N TYR A 262 -10.20 -5.43 8.55
CA TYR A 262 -10.75 -6.30 9.59
C TYR A 262 -12.02 -5.70 10.22
N GLY A 263 -11.98 -4.46 10.67
CA GLY A 263 -13.13 -3.80 11.29
C GLY A 263 -14.31 -3.65 10.34
N ILE A 264 -14.03 -3.28 9.09
CA ILE A 264 -15.09 -3.11 8.07
C ILE A 264 -15.78 -4.44 7.79
N THR A 265 -15.03 -5.54 7.60
CA THR A 265 -15.62 -6.85 7.31
C THR A 265 -16.50 -7.36 8.45
N ARG A 266 -16.25 -6.94 9.67
CA ARG A 266 -17.03 -7.34 10.85
C ARG A 266 -18.12 -6.36 11.23
N GLY A 267 -18.30 -5.31 10.44
CA GLY A 267 -19.35 -4.33 10.68
C GLY A 267 -19.14 -3.47 11.92
N TRP A 268 -17.90 -3.29 12.35
CA TRP A 268 -17.58 -2.45 13.51
C TRP A 268 -17.85 -0.98 13.20
N ASN A 269 -18.13 -0.19 14.23
CA ASN A 269 -18.23 1.25 14.10
C ASN A 269 -16.84 1.85 13.76
N TRP A 270 -16.83 3.10 13.32
CA TRP A 270 -15.59 3.74 12.84
C TRP A 270 -14.59 4.02 13.96
N VAL A 271 -15.04 4.27 15.18
CA VAL A 271 -14.15 4.49 16.33
C VAL A 271 -13.38 3.21 16.64
N ASP A 272 -14.07 2.08 16.73
CA ASP A 272 -13.44 0.79 17.02
C ASP A 272 -12.54 0.32 15.87
N THR A 273 -13.00 0.48 14.64
CA THR A 273 -12.20 0.17 13.44
C THR A 273 -10.93 1.02 13.42
N GLY A 274 -11.06 2.32 13.65
CA GLY A 274 -9.91 3.23 13.66
C GLY A 274 -8.93 2.93 14.79
N ARG A 275 -9.43 2.53 15.95
CA ARG A 275 -8.56 2.15 17.09
C ARG A 275 -7.77 0.88 16.80
N LEU A 276 -8.41 -0.13 16.20
CA LEU A 276 -7.70 -1.33 15.79
C LEU A 276 -6.63 -0.99 14.75
N ALA A 277 -6.99 -0.19 13.75
CA ALA A 277 -6.04 0.25 12.72
C ALA A 277 -4.85 0.98 13.34
N ALA A 278 -5.10 1.87 14.31
CA ALA A 278 -4.05 2.60 15.01
C ALA A 278 -3.13 1.67 15.80
N VAL A 279 -3.66 0.64 16.44
CA VAL A 279 -2.85 -0.36 17.16
C VAL A 279 -1.98 -1.15 16.18
N MET A 280 -2.55 -1.59 15.06
CA MET A 280 -1.80 -2.33 14.03
C MET A 280 -0.68 -1.50 13.42
N GLY A 281 -0.93 -0.21 13.18
CA GLY A 281 0.04 0.72 12.63
C GLY A 281 0.84 1.50 13.66
N ALA A 282 0.95 1.00 14.90
CA ALA A 282 1.67 1.70 15.99
C ALA A 282 3.12 2.02 15.62
N ILE A 283 3.55 3.24 15.97
CA ILE A 283 4.86 3.79 15.61
C ILE A 283 5.68 4.06 16.87
#